data_23c6470f854b7f756cc531a72e505c64
#
_entry.id   23c6470f854b7f756cc531a72e505c64
#
_cell.length_a   1.000
_cell.length_b   1.000
_cell.length_c   1.000
_cell.angle_alpha   90.00
_cell.angle_beta   90.00
_cell.angle_gamma   90.00
#
_symmetry.space_group_name_H-M   'P 1'
#
loop_
_entity.id
_entity.type
_entity.pdbx_description
1 polymer ?
#
loop_
_entity_poly.entity_id
_entity_poly.type
_entity_poly.pdbx_seq_one_letter_code
_entity_poly.pdbx_strand_id
1 'polypeptide(L)' 'MDNEITRYMPRKVLFDFNEVSFMDSAGIGLIIGRYKVAKLFGGEVEIANARPSVKKVLEMSGITRIIKINDGIRIAN' A
#
# COMPACT_ATOMS: atom_id res chain seq x y z
N MET A 1 -7.95 -12.72 -2.35
CA MET A 1 -6.56 -12.33 -2.16
C MET A 1 -6.41 -10.84 -1.92
N ASP A 2 -6.64 -10.04 -2.93
CA ASP A 2 -6.53 -8.60 -2.75
C ASP A 2 -7.53 -8.06 -1.76
N ASN A 3 -8.64 -8.75 -1.59
CA ASN A 3 -9.69 -8.31 -0.66
C ASN A 3 -9.22 -8.25 0.78
N GLU A 4 -8.19 -8.99 1.11
CA GLU A 4 -7.71 -9.07 2.48
C GLU A 4 -6.79 -7.92 2.83
N ILE A 5 -6.09 -7.37 1.85
CA ILE A 5 -5.11 -6.31 2.09
C ILE A 5 -5.43 -5.01 1.37
N THR A 6 -6.43 -5.03 0.50
CA THR A 6 -6.81 -3.85 -0.29
C THR A 6 -8.23 -3.44 0.04
N ARG A 7 -8.40 -2.17 0.36
CA ARG A 7 -9.73 -1.60 0.59
C ARG A 7 -9.96 -0.50 -0.42
N TYR A 8 -11.13 -0.53 -1.03
CA TYR A 8 -11.50 0.45 -2.05
C TYR A 8 -12.45 1.46 -1.43
N MET A 9 -12.09 2.73 -1.59
CA MET A 9 -12.92 3.84 -1.22
C MET A 9 -13.09 4.70 -2.45
N PRO A 10 -14.09 5.61 -2.49
CA PRO A 10 -14.22 6.49 -3.64
C PRO A 10 -12.89 7.18 -3.92
N ARG A 11 -12.32 6.93 -5.08
CA ARG A 11 -11.07 7.52 -5.57
C ARG A 11 -9.85 7.23 -4.71
N LYS A 12 -9.92 6.17 -3.89
CA LYS A 12 -8.77 5.84 -3.05
C LYS A 12 -8.66 4.34 -2.91
N VAL A 13 -7.43 3.85 -3.03
CA VAL A 13 -7.10 2.46 -2.75
C VAL A 13 -6.19 2.45 -1.53
N LEU A 14 -6.63 1.77 -0.49
CA LEU A 14 -5.86 1.66 0.74
C LEU A 14 -5.35 0.23 0.87
N PHE A 15 -4.03 0.09 0.90
CA PHE A 15 -3.40 -1.18 1.21
C PHE A 15 -3.22 -1.29 2.71
N ASP A 16 -3.90 -2.22 3.33
CA ASP A 16 -3.76 -2.48 4.76
C ASP A 16 -2.75 -3.62 4.95
N PHE A 17 -1.56 -3.27 5.41
CA PHE A 17 -0.48 -4.23 5.55
C PHE A 17 -0.34 -4.79 6.96
N ASN A 18 -1.37 -4.65 7.77
CA ASN A 18 -1.31 -5.09 9.16
C ASN A 18 -0.88 -6.55 9.30
N GLU A 19 -1.30 -7.41 8.39
CA GLU A 19 -0.97 -8.84 8.45
C GLU A 19 0.15 -9.25 7.51
N VAL A 20 0.76 -8.30 6.82
CA VAL A 20 1.86 -8.60 5.91
C VAL A 20 3.16 -8.62 6.71
N SER A 21 3.82 -9.78 6.72
CA SER A 21 5.06 -9.94 7.47
C SER A 21 6.30 -9.91 6.59
N PHE A 22 6.13 -9.95 5.28
CA PHE A 22 7.25 -10.03 4.34
C PHE A 22 6.90 -9.31 3.05
N MET A 23 7.89 -8.63 2.49
CA MET A 23 7.74 -7.92 1.23
C MET A 23 9.01 -8.08 0.40
N ASP A 24 8.85 -8.36 -0.89
CA ASP A 24 9.96 -8.47 -1.81
C ASP A 24 9.67 -7.65 -3.07
N SER A 25 10.54 -7.79 -4.07
CA SER A 25 10.40 -7.01 -5.29
C SER A 25 9.12 -7.31 -6.04
N ALA A 26 8.60 -8.53 -5.94
CA ALA A 26 7.34 -8.87 -6.60
C ALA A 26 6.18 -8.11 -5.96
N GLY A 27 6.17 -8.01 -4.63
CA GLY A 27 5.16 -7.24 -3.92
C GLY A 27 5.25 -5.76 -4.24
N ILE A 28 6.46 -5.23 -4.32
CA ILE A 28 6.66 -3.83 -4.70
C ILE A 28 6.12 -3.59 -6.11
N GLY A 29 6.39 -4.50 -7.04
CA GLY A 29 5.87 -4.39 -8.40
C GLY A 29 4.35 -4.38 -8.44
N LEU A 30 3.72 -5.20 -7.62
CA LEU A 30 2.26 -5.25 -7.54
C LEU A 30 1.71 -3.90 -7.06
N ILE A 31 2.30 -3.32 -6.03
CA ILE A 31 1.87 -2.04 -5.51
C ILE A 31 1.99 -0.95 -6.57
N ILE A 32 3.12 -0.93 -7.27
CA ILE A 32 3.35 0.06 -8.32
C ILE A 32 2.32 -0.10 -9.43
N GLY A 33 2.00 -1.34 -9.81
CA GLY A 33 0.99 -1.58 -10.82
C GLY A 33 -0.38 -1.04 -10.42
N ARG A 34 -0.77 -1.27 -9.16
CA ARG A 34 -2.03 -0.75 -8.65
C ARG A 34 -2.03 0.77 -8.59
N TYR A 35 -0.89 1.35 -8.23
CA TYR A 35 -0.74 2.80 -8.19
C TYR A 35 -0.99 3.40 -9.59
N LYS A 36 -0.39 2.80 -10.62
CA LYS A 36 -0.55 3.30 -11.97
C LYS A 36 -2.01 3.24 -12.42
N VAL A 37 -2.69 2.15 -12.12
CA VAL A 37 -4.11 2.01 -12.47
C VAL A 37 -4.94 3.04 -11.74
N ALA A 38 -4.70 3.23 -10.44
CA ALA A 38 -5.45 4.20 -9.67
C ALA A 38 -5.28 5.61 -10.24
N LYS A 39 -4.06 5.95 -10.64
CA LYS A 39 -3.79 7.28 -11.19
C LYS A 39 -4.48 7.51 -12.52
N LEU A 40 -4.63 6.46 -13.31
CA LEU A 40 -5.38 6.57 -14.57
C LEU A 40 -6.82 7.00 -14.34
N PHE A 41 -7.39 6.63 -13.21
CA PHE A 41 -8.78 6.95 -12.89
C PHE A 41 -8.88 8.13 -11.91
N GLY A 42 -7.79 8.88 -11.75
CA GLY A 42 -7.81 10.05 -10.87
C GLY A 42 -7.86 9.71 -9.41
N GLY A 43 -7.49 8.49 -9.05
CA GLY A 43 -7.52 8.05 -7.66
C GLY A 43 -6.18 8.21 -6.97
N GLU A 44 -6.15 7.78 -5.73
CA GLU A 44 -4.96 7.81 -4.90
C GLU A 44 -4.72 6.45 -4.29
N VAL A 45 -3.46 6.18 -3.94
CA VAL A 45 -3.07 4.95 -3.26
C VAL A 45 -2.35 5.32 -1.97
N GLU A 46 -2.68 4.60 -0.91
CA GLU A 46 -2.08 4.82 0.38
C GLU A 46 -1.80 3.47 1.04
N ILE A 47 -0.74 3.40 1.83
CA ILE A 47 -0.39 2.19 2.57
C ILE A 47 -0.56 2.48 4.05
N ALA A 48 -1.20 1.57 4.76
CA ALA A 48 -1.43 1.71 6.19
C ALA A 48 -0.89 0.51 6.93
N ASN A 49 -0.43 0.76 8.15
CA ASN A 49 -0.09 -0.29 9.11
C ASN A 49 1.05 -1.22 8.66
N ALA A 50 1.99 -0.70 7.89
CA ALA A 50 3.15 -1.48 7.49
C ALA A 50 4.02 -1.76 8.72
N ARG A 51 4.39 -3.02 8.91
CA ARG A 51 5.30 -3.38 10.00
C ARG A 51 6.69 -2.81 9.71
N PRO A 52 7.51 -2.61 10.75
CA PRO A 52 8.82 -1.98 10.55
C PRO A 52 9.68 -2.65 9.47
N SER A 53 9.69 -3.98 9.42
CA SER A 53 10.48 -4.70 8.43
C SER A 53 9.96 -4.46 7.01
N VAL A 54 8.65 -4.42 6.85
CA VAL A 54 8.01 -4.16 5.56
C VAL A 54 8.20 -2.71 5.18
N LYS A 55 8.02 -1.80 6.13
CA LYS A 55 8.19 -0.38 5.88
C LYS A 55 9.60 -0.06 5.40
N LYS A 56 10.60 -0.73 5.97
CA LYS A 56 11.98 -0.54 5.55
C LYS A 56 12.19 -0.92 4.08
N VAL A 57 11.61 -2.05 3.67
CA VAL A 57 11.68 -2.47 2.27
C VAL A 57 11.01 -1.44 1.36
N LEU A 58 9.86 -0.94 1.78
CA LEU A 58 9.15 0.08 1.00
C LEU A 58 10.00 1.34 0.85
N GLU A 59 10.62 1.78 1.94
CA GLU A 59 11.47 2.97 1.92
C GLU A 59 12.69 2.78 1.03
N MET A 60 13.33 1.62 1.13
CA MET A 60 14.52 1.32 0.33
C MET A 60 14.21 1.22 -1.16
N SER A 61 13.01 0.82 -1.50
CA SER A 61 12.60 0.72 -2.91
C SER A 61 12.30 2.08 -3.55
N GLY A 62 12.14 3.12 -2.73
CA GLY A 62 11.79 4.44 -3.22
C GLY A 62 10.31 4.67 -3.41
N ILE A 63 9.49 3.67 -3.14
CA ILE A 63 8.04 3.77 -3.38
C ILE A 63 7.40 4.83 -2.49
N THR A 64 8.03 5.15 -1.36
CA THR A 64 7.50 6.16 -0.45
C THR A 64 7.53 7.57 -1.03
N ARG A 65 8.22 7.75 -2.15
CA ARG A 65 8.23 9.04 -2.85
C ARG A 65 6.94 9.30 -3.59
N ILE A 66 6.20 8.25 -3.91
CA ILE A 66 4.98 8.38 -4.71
C ILE A 66 3.75 7.89 -3.97
N ILE A 67 3.91 7.08 -2.93
CA ILE A 67 2.80 6.54 -2.17
C ILE A 67 3.00 6.87 -0.71
N LYS A 68 1.94 7.42 -0.11
CA LYS A 68 1.97 7.79 1.29
C LYS A 68 1.84 6.55 2.17
N ILE A 69 2.66 6.50 3.21
CA ILE A 69 2.57 5.44 4.21
C ILE A 69 2.10 6.07 5.51
N ASN A 70 1.00 5.56 6.04
CA ASN A 70 0.46 5.99 7.32
C ASN A 70 0.64 4.91 8.35
N ASP A 71 1.25 5.27 9.47
CA ASP A 71 1.48 4.34 10.58
C ASP A 71 0.35 4.49 11.59
N GLY A 72 -0.03 3.36 12.19
CA GLY A 72 -0.98 3.40 13.29
C GLY A 72 -2.39 3.76 12.91
N ILE A 73 -2.75 3.68 11.64
CA ILE A 73 -4.12 3.94 11.23
C ILE A 73 -5.00 2.80 11.68
N ARG A 74 -6.12 3.16 12.30
CA ARG A 74 -7.15 2.19 12.62
C ARG A 74 -8.12 2.11 11.47
N ILE A 75 -8.25 0.90 10.95
CA ILE A 75 -9.22 0.66 9.89
C ILE A 75 -10.54 0.34 10.56
N ALA A 76 -11.51 1.22 10.39
CA ALA A 76 -12.85 1.02 10.97
C ALA A 76 -13.54 -0.11 10.23
N ASN A 77 -14.20 -0.94 10.98
CA ASN A 77 -14.93 -2.06 10.41
C ASN A 77 -16.42 -1.84 10.54
#